data_8e0ee81cd4f83fa103ca8a5c062497f7
#
_entry.id   8e0ee81cd4f83fa103ca8a5c062497f7
#
_cell.length_a   1.000
_cell.length_b   1.000
_cell.length_c   1.000
_cell.angle_alpha   90.00
_cell.angle_beta   90.00
_cell.angle_gamma   90.00
#
_symmetry.space_group_name_H-M   'P 1'
#
loop_
_entity.id
_entity.type
_entity.pdbx_description
1 polymer ?
#
loop_
_entity_poly.entity_id
_entity_poly.type
_entity_poly.pdbx_seq_one_letter_code
_entity_poly.pdbx_strand_id
1 'polypeptide(L)'
;MKINFLKAVIFILPIFSLLINPGCSEITAPQDIFAPATPRNFVLLGGGDGQAHFRWERNNEPDLKEYRLYRSVNNPNSFEFLVSLIQTEYVDRFLEYDSTYYYYLTAIDNAGNESVPTNIIDVQPLNISAPQPPTRVNVSGMNNPQIGVQELRLSWVPPDIGDLKNYLVYRGTDSSFTPDASTFIDSTNIAVYIDRFVQVNQKYYYKVIAVDKGLKTSLPSKSGSDLILSSPVLISPANNTRFGNPKILKWAGVTDAIDYEVFVGNGPFSDVIWSSGKIKQTEVLYSGTALQTSKVYYWWVGVYSKDKVRFEDGSEIPAQINSYSLVNSFFVE
;
A
#
# COMPACT_ATOMS: atom_id res chain seq x y z
N MET A 1 30.33 3.91 -85.85
CA MET A 1 31.14 2.75 -86.26
C MET A 1 30.72 1.58 -85.40
N LYS A 2 29.96 0.62 -85.93
CA LYS A 2 29.37 -0.56 -85.26
C LYS A 2 30.43 -1.59 -85.23
N ILE A 3 30.65 -2.23 -84.05
CA ILE A 3 31.38 -3.48 -83.95
C ILE A 3 30.52 -4.45 -83.14
N ASN A 4 30.01 -5.47 -83.79
CA ASN A 4 29.29 -6.61 -83.23
C ASN A 4 30.33 -7.55 -82.61
N PHE A 5 30.06 -8.01 -81.36
CA PHE A 5 30.70 -9.20 -80.79
C PHE A 5 29.69 -10.32 -80.55
N LEU A 6 30.02 -11.44 -81.16
CA LEU A 6 29.29 -12.71 -81.22
C LEU A 6 29.28 -13.36 -79.86
N LYS A 7 28.10 -13.75 -79.37
CA LYS A 7 27.95 -14.48 -78.12
C LYS A 7 28.01 -16.00 -78.41
N ALA A 8 29.05 -16.65 -77.86
CA ALA A 8 29.11 -18.09 -77.80
C ALA A 8 28.21 -18.60 -76.63
N VAL A 9 27.23 -19.45 -76.95
CA VAL A 9 26.39 -20.10 -75.96
C VAL A 9 27.03 -21.43 -75.59
N ILE A 10 27.50 -21.58 -74.35
CA ILE A 10 27.97 -22.84 -73.77
C ILE A 10 26.77 -23.44 -73.03
N PHE A 11 26.26 -24.58 -73.52
CA PHE A 11 25.28 -25.38 -72.79
C PHE A 11 25.99 -26.20 -71.71
N ILE A 12 25.72 -25.86 -70.45
CA ILE A 12 26.09 -26.70 -69.27
C ILE A 12 24.85 -27.49 -68.90
N LEU A 13 24.88 -28.80 -69.05
CA LEU A 13 23.87 -29.72 -68.52
C LEU A 13 24.02 -29.76 -66.96
N PRO A 14 22.94 -29.56 -66.20
CA PRO A 14 23.02 -29.78 -64.76
C PRO A 14 22.94 -31.29 -64.48
N ILE A 15 23.97 -31.81 -63.81
CA ILE A 15 23.94 -33.13 -63.20
C ILE A 15 23.01 -33.04 -61.97
N PHE A 16 21.85 -33.66 -62.09
CA PHE A 16 20.89 -33.77 -60.98
C PHE A 16 21.42 -34.89 -60.06
N SER A 17 22.18 -34.51 -58.99
CA SER A 17 22.50 -35.45 -57.93
C SER A 17 21.25 -35.58 -57.04
N LEU A 18 20.62 -36.77 -57.12
CA LEU A 18 19.53 -37.16 -56.24
C LEU A 18 20.10 -37.35 -54.83
N LEU A 19 20.06 -36.31 -54.00
CA LEU A 19 20.30 -36.43 -52.58
C LEU A 19 19.09 -37.15 -51.97
N ILE A 20 19.23 -38.45 -51.75
CA ILE A 20 18.34 -39.22 -50.89
C ILE A 20 18.61 -38.73 -49.48
N ASN A 21 17.78 -37.79 -48.97
CA ASN A 21 17.71 -37.51 -47.55
C ASN A 21 17.09 -38.75 -46.89
N PRO A 22 17.82 -39.47 -46.02
CA PRO A 22 17.17 -40.38 -45.11
C PRO A 22 16.33 -39.52 -44.16
N GLY A 23 15.01 -39.51 -44.41
CA GLY A 23 14.08 -38.90 -43.47
C GLY A 23 14.29 -39.56 -42.10
N CYS A 24 14.94 -38.86 -41.18
CA CYS A 24 14.77 -39.14 -39.78
C CYS A 24 13.29 -38.82 -39.47
N SER A 25 12.48 -39.86 -39.44
CA SER A 25 11.19 -39.77 -38.76
C SER A 25 11.56 -39.52 -37.27
N GLU A 26 11.41 -38.27 -36.80
CA GLU A 26 11.38 -38.04 -35.38
C GLU A 26 10.30 -38.99 -34.83
N ILE A 27 10.74 -39.97 -34.07
CA ILE A 27 9.85 -40.78 -33.25
C ILE A 27 9.40 -39.80 -32.15
N THR A 28 8.31 -39.06 -32.43
CA THR A 28 7.63 -38.30 -31.38
C THR A 28 7.19 -39.32 -30.33
N ALA A 29 7.66 -39.13 -29.10
CA ALA A 29 7.18 -39.93 -27.97
C ALA A 29 5.63 -39.96 -28.03
N PRO A 30 4.98 -41.09 -27.76
CA PRO A 30 3.53 -41.15 -27.75
C PRO A 30 3.01 -40.05 -26.80
N GLN A 31 2.12 -39.22 -27.34
CA GLN A 31 1.46 -38.18 -26.60
C GLN A 31 0.66 -38.83 -25.47
N ASP A 32 0.85 -38.38 -24.24
CA ASP A 32 -0.01 -38.79 -23.15
C ASP A 32 -1.42 -38.25 -23.35
N ILE A 33 -2.40 -39.15 -23.36
CA ILE A 33 -3.82 -38.85 -23.55
C ILE A 33 -4.68 -39.25 -22.36
N PHE A 34 -4.05 -39.72 -21.28
CA PHE A 34 -4.75 -40.16 -20.07
C PHE A 34 -4.84 -39.04 -19.05
N ALA A 35 -6.08 -38.62 -18.77
CA ALA A 35 -6.30 -37.62 -17.72
C ALA A 35 -6.07 -38.22 -16.32
N PRO A 36 -5.65 -37.39 -15.34
CA PRO A 36 -5.58 -37.81 -13.95
C PRO A 36 -6.93 -38.28 -13.39
N ALA A 37 -6.92 -38.98 -12.28
CA ALA A 37 -8.14 -39.31 -11.54
C ALA A 37 -8.81 -38.04 -11.02
N THR A 38 -10.13 -38.04 -10.91
CA THR A 38 -10.88 -36.98 -10.24
C THR A 38 -10.36 -36.79 -8.80
N PRO A 39 -10.08 -35.56 -8.35
CA PRO A 39 -9.65 -35.29 -6.97
C PRO A 39 -10.66 -35.86 -5.94
N ARG A 40 -10.14 -36.52 -4.92
CA ARG A 40 -10.97 -37.14 -3.87
C ARG A 40 -11.13 -36.23 -2.67
N ASN A 41 -12.23 -36.42 -1.93
CA ASN A 41 -12.51 -35.73 -0.67
C ASN A 41 -12.41 -34.20 -0.80
N PHE A 42 -12.88 -33.67 -1.95
CA PHE A 42 -13.09 -32.23 -2.08
C PHE A 42 -14.25 -31.83 -1.18
N VAL A 43 -13.93 -31.10 -0.09
CA VAL A 43 -14.88 -30.74 0.96
C VAL A 43 -14.75 -29.28 1.39
N LEU A 44 -15.87 -28.69 1.77
CA LEU A 44 -15.92 -27.38 2.45
C LEU A 44 -15.62 -27.60 3.94
N LEU A 45 -14.56 -26.98 4.44
CA LEU A 45 -14.21 -26.98 5.88
C LEU A 45 -14.98 -25.90 6.65
N GLY A 46 -15.34 -24.79 6.00
CA GLY A 46 -16.10 -23.70 6.58
C GLY A 46 -16.45 -22.65 5.54
N GLY A 47 -17.60 -22.00 5.75
CA GLY A 47 -18.08 -20.90 4.92
C GLY A 47 -18.65 -19.80 5.81
N GLY A 48 -17.92 -18.70 5.98
CA GLY A 48 -18.36 -17.58 6.80
C GLY A 48 -17.40 -16.40 6.73
N ASP A 49 -17.85 -15.25 7.19
CA ASP A 49 -17.10 -14.00 7.20
C ASP A 49 -16.45 -13.70 5.84
N GLY A 50 -17.28 -13.82 4.76
CA GLY A 50 -16.88 -13.58 3.38
C GLY A 50 -15.85 -14.57 2.82
N GLN A 51 -15.74 -15.79 3.36
CA GLN A 51 -14.78 -16.81 2.94
C GLN A 51 -15.42 -18.17 2.73
N ALA A 52 -14.80 -18.98 1.86
CA ALA A 52 -15.07 -20.41 1.72
C ALA A 52 -13.74 -21.17 1.72
N HIS A 53 -13.57 -22.07 2.67
CA HIS A 53 -12.33 -22.81 2.88
C HIS A 53 -12.52 -24.27 2.42
N PHE A 54 -11.71 -24.69 1.42
CA PHE A 54 -11.77 -26.00 0.83
C PHE A 54 -10.51 -26.79 1.09
N ARG A 55 -10.68 -28.14 1.14
CA ARG A 55 -9.59 -29.11 1.19
C ARG A 55 -9.95 -30.33 0.37
N TRP A 56 -8.92 -31.01 -0.16
CA TRP A 56 -9.04 -32.27 -0.89
C TRP A 56 -7.83 -33.16 -0.66
N GLU A 57 -7.92 -34.42 -1.06
CA GLU A 57 -6.81 -35.34 -1.04
C GLU A 57 -5.92 -35.16 -2.26
N ARG A 58 -4.62 -35.34 -2.06
CA ARG A 58 -3.65 -35.28 -3.15
C ARG A 58 -3.84 -36.49 -4.07
N ASN A 59 -3.86 -36.26 -5.36
CA ASN A 59 -3.73 -37.29 -6.37
C ASN A 59 -2.33 -37.94 -6.35
N ASN A 60 -2.24 -39.22 -6.74
CA ASN A 60 -1.02 -40.01 -6.66
C ASN A 60 -0.30 -40.16 -8.01
N GLU A 61 -0.82 -39.63 -9.09
CA GLU A 61 -0.24 -39.69 -10.43
C GLU A 61 1.10 -38.93 -10.45
N PRO A 62 2.19 -39.56 -10.96
CA PRO A 62 3.52 -38.97 -10.94
C PRO A 62 3.69 -37.76 -11.86
N ASP A 63 2.80 -37.63 -12.83
CA ASP A 63 2.73 -36.57 -13.83
C ASP A 63 1.69 -35.49 -13.50
N LEU A 64 1.06 -35.57 -12.33
CA LEU A 64 0.16 -34.53 -11.85
C LEU A 64 0.85 -33.18 -11.83
N LYS A 65 0.29 -32.19 -12.53
CA LYS A 65 0.82 -30.84 -12.64
C LYS A 65 0.17 -29.90 -11.62
N GLU A 66 -1.15 -29.80 -11.64
CA GLU A 66 -1.91 -28.83 -10.85
C GLU A 66 -3.35 -29.27 -10.66
N TYR A 67 -4.06 -28.59 -9.76
CA TYR A 67 -5.51 -28.60 -9.67
C TYR A 67 -6.07 -27.31 -10.23
N ARG A 68 -7.27 -27.36 -10.80
CA ARG A 68 -8.04 -26.20 -11.25
C ARG A 68 -9.33 -26.12 -10.47
N LEU A 69 -9.51 -25.02 -9.77
CA LEU A 69 -10.75 -24.71 -9.07
C LEU A 69 -11.62 -23.82 -9.97
N TYR A 70 -12.87 -24.17 -10.08
CA TYR A 70 -13.88 -23.41 -10.82
C TYR A 70 -14.95 -22.92 -9.87
N ARG A 71 -15.46 -21.72 -10.14
CA ARG A 71 -16.50 -21.08 -9.33
C ARG A 71 -17.63 -20.59 -10.23
N SER A 72 -18.86 -20.67 -9.72
CA SER A 72 -20.02 -19.98 -10.27
C SER A 72 -20.74 -19.21 -9.18
N VAL A 73 -21.40 -18.12 -9.51
CA VAL A 73 -22.14 -17.25 -8.57
C VAL A 73 -23.61 -17.27 -8.98
N ASN A 74 -24.48 -17.65 -8.03
CA ASN A 74 -25.94 -17.68 -8.17
C ASN A 74 -26.48 -18.54 -9.34
N ASN A 75 -25.63 -19.34 -9.97
CA ASN A 75 -26.02 -20.21 -11.09
C ASN A 75 -25.18 -21.50 -11.12
N PRO A 76 -25.74 -22.68 -10.78
CA PRO A 76 -24.97 -23.92 -10.71
C PRO A 76 -24.51 -24.49 -12.06
N ASN A 77 -24.77 -23.80 -13.17
CA ASN A 77 -24.45 -24.27 -14.52
C ASN A 77 -23.48 -23.35 -15.32
N SER A 78 -22.98 -22.27 -14.70
CA SER A 78 -22.16 -21.25 -15.39
C SER A 78 -20.84 -21.02 -14.67
N PHE A 79 -19.96 -22.02 -14.72
CA PHE A 79 -18.68 -21.99 -14.03
C PHE A 79 -17.61 -21.24 -14.82
N GLU A 80 -16.79 -20.50 -14.09
CA GLU A 80 -15.59 -19.85 -14.59
C GLU A 80 -14.36 -20.39 -13.86
N PHE A 81 -13.24 -20.46 -14.56
CA PHE A 81 -11.95 -20.79 -13.95
C PHE A 81 -11.60 -19.74 -12.91
N LEU A 82 -11.28 -20.18 -11.68
CA LEU A 82 -10.92 -19.30 -10.59
C LEU A 82 -9.40 -19.27 -10.37
N VAL A 83 -8.78 -20.44 -10.19
CA VAL A 83 -7.36 -20.50 -9.81
C VAL A 83 -6.75 -21.88 -10.08
N SER A 84 -5.45 -21.92 -10.43
CA SER A 84 -4.61 -23.12 -10.43
C SER A 84 -3.86 -23.29 -9.12
N LEU A 85 -3.77 -24.52 -8.61
CA LEU A 85 -3.27 -24.85 -7.28
C LEU A 85 -2.34 -26.07 -7.32
N ILE A 86 -1.25 -26.02 -6.60
CA ILE A 86 -0.35 -27.18 -6.36
C ILE A 86 -0.64 -27.81 -4.99
N GLN A 87 -1.04 -26.98 -4.03
CA GLN A 87 -1.49 -27.41 -2.69
C GLN A 87 -2.88 -28.03 -2.76
N THR A 88 -3.26 -28.71 -1.68
CA THR A 88 -4.55 -29.42 -1.53
C THR A 88 -5.54 -28.68 -0.62
N GLU A 89 -5.37 -27.37 -0.52
CA GLU A 89 -6.19 -26.49 0.32
C GLU A 89 -6.28 -25.10 -0.33
N TYR A 90 -7.45 -24.46 -0.23
CA TYR A 90 -7.67 -23.14 -0.77
C TYR A 90 -8.74 -22.38 0.02
N VAL A 91 -8.54 -21.08 0.21
CA VAL A 91 -9.51 -20.18 0.81
C VAL A 91 -9.90 -19.13 -0.22
N ASP A 92 -11.14 -19.20 -0.69
CA ASP A 92 -11.75 -18.14 -1.49
C ASP A 92 -12.24 -17.04 -0.55
N ARG A 93 -11.91 -15.79 -0.87
CA ARG A 93 -12.13 -14.63 -0.01
C ARG A 93 -12.98 -13.57 -0.70
N PHE A 94 -13.47 -12.61 0.07
CA PHE A 94 -14.27 -11.48 -0.42
C PHE A 94 -15.62 -11.88 -1.03
N LEU A 95 -16.19 -12.96 -0.52
CA LEU A 95 -17.50 -13.44 -0.94
C LEU A 95 -18.62 -12.56 -0.34
N GLU A 96 -19.66 -12.30 -1.12
CA GLU A 96 -20.82 -11.54 -0.70
C GLU A 96 -21.84 -12.44 0.04
N TYR A 97 -22.47 -11.95 1.09
CA TYR A 97 -23.36 -12.72 1.97
C TYR A 97 -24.73 -13.05 1.35
N ASP A 98 -25.17 -12.31 0.37
CA ASP A 98 -26.44 -12.50 -0.33
C ASP A 98 -26.34 -13.39 -1.58
N SER A 99 -25.17 -13.99 -1.78
CA SER A 99 -24.86 -14.81 -2.97
C SER A 99 -24.58 -16.26 -2.60
N THR A 100 -25.04 -17.19 -3.44
CA THR A 100 -24.66 -18.60 -3.38
C THR A 100 -23.54 -18.86 -4.36
N TYR A 101 -22.46 -19.44 -3.90
CA TYR A 101 -21.31 -19.81 -4.69
C TYR A 101 -21.26 -21.32 -4.88
N TYR A 102 -20.96 -21.77 -6.09
CA TYR A 102 -20.83 -23.17 -6.47
C TYR A 102 -19.41 -23.43 -6.91
N TYR A 103 -18.84 -24.56 -6.49
CA TYR A 103 -17.45 -24.92 -6.77
C TYR A 103 -17.34 -26.35 -7.21
N TYR A 104 -16.43 -26.61 -8.14
CA TYR A 104 -15.88 -27.93 -8.43
C TYR A 104 -14.38 -27.85 -8.69
N LEU A 105 -13.69 -28.98 -8.57
CA LEU A 105 -12.25 -29.11 -8.72
C LEU A 105 -11.94 -30.15 -9.79
N THR A 106 -10.88 -29.94 -10.59
CA THR A 106 -10.29 -30.88 -11.50
C THR A 106 -8.80 -31.03 -11.25
N ALA A 107 -8.17 -32.09 -11.74
CA ALA A 107 -6.74 -32.32 -11.76
C ALA A 107 -6.22 -32.27 -13.19
N ILE A 108 -5.02 -31.69 -13.38
CA ILE A 108 -4.35 -31.52 -14.67
C ILE A 108 -2.98 -32.19 -14.61
N ASP A 109 -2.61 -32.95 -15.65
CA ASP A 109 -1.28 -33.53 -15.82
C ASP A 109 -0.30 -32.61 -16.59
N ASN A 110 0.93 -33.06 -16.76
CA ASN A 110 1.94 -32.33 -17.51
C ASN A 110 1.68 -32.29 -19.03
N ALA A 111 0.86 -33.19 -19.56
CA ALA A 111 0.45 -33.20 -20.95
C ALA A 111 -0.74 -32.27 -21.23
N GLY A 112 -1.40 -31.77 -20.17
CA GLY A 112 -2.56 -30.86 -20.23
C GLY A 112 -3.91 -31.61 -20.27
N ASN A 113 -3.94 -32.91 -20.00
CA ASN A 113 -5.19 -33.62 -19.88
C ASN A 113 -5.85 -33.28 -18.54
N GLU A 114 -7.16 -33.02 -18.57
CA GLU A 114 -7.95 -32.59 -17.41
C GLU A 114 -8.90 -33.72 -16.98
N SER A 115 -8.96 -33.95 -15.66
CA SER A 115 -9.83 -34.99 -15.08
C SER A 115 -11.32 -34.62 -15.21
N VAL A 116 -12.18 -35.59 -14.97
CA VAL A 116 -13.60 -35.34 -14.71
C VAL A 116 -13.71 -34.46 -13.46
N PRO A 117 -14.64 -33.45 -13.41
CA PRO A 117 -14.88 -32.64 -12.26
C PRO A 117 -15.32 -33.45 -11.03
N THR A 118 -15.02 -32.91 -9.83
CA THR A 118 -15.63 -33.38 -8.58
C THR A 118 -17.12 -33.10 -8.56
N ASN A 119 -17.82 -33.62 -7.54
CA ASN A 119 -19.14 -33.12 -7.22
C ASN A 119 -19.10 -31.61 -6.92
N ILE A 120 -20.19 -30.92 -7.26
CA ILE A 120 -20.35 -29.50 -6.96
C ILE A 120 -20.60 -29.34 -5.46
N ILE A 121 -19.91 -28.39 -4.85
CA ILE A 121 -20.16 -27.91 -3.49
C ILE A 121 -20.76 -26.52 -3.60
N ASP A 122 -21.84 -26.27 -2.90
CA ASP A 122 -22.40 -24.92 -2.76
C ASP A 122 -22.10 -24.35 -1.38
N VAL A 123 -21.97 -23.03 -1.30
CA VAL A 123 -21.80 -22.29 -0.06
C VAL A 123 -22.45 -20.90 -0.16
N GLN A 124 -23.22 -20.55 0.84
CA GLN A 124 -23.67 -19.21 1.08
C GLN A 124 -22.93 -18.70 2.32
N PRO A 125 -22.00 -17.73 2.17
CA PRO A 125 -21.23 -17.23 3.30
C PRO A 125 -22.14 -16.60 4.35
N LEU A 126 -21.91 -16.94 5.63
CA LEU A 126 -22.61 -16.33 6.76
C LEU A 126 -21.73 -15.27 7.41
N ASN A 127 -22.31 -14.14 7.79
CA ASN A 127 -21.64 -13.17 8.65
C ASN A 127 -21.68 -13.69 10.10
N ILE A 128 -20.61 -14.32 10.55
CA ILE A 128 -20.55 -15.00 11.85
C ILE A 128 -19.96 -14.07 12.91
N SER A 129 -18.81 -13.48 12.63
CA SER A 129 -17.99 -12.72 13.58
C SER A 129 -17.97 -11.22 13.23
N ALA A 130 -17.93 -10.38 14.24
CA ALA A 130 -17.60 -8.98 14.04
C ALA A 130 -16.08 -8.80 13.77
N PRO A 131 -15.67 -7.78 13.00
CA PRO A 131 -14.27 -7.48 12.78
C PRO A 131 -13.50 -7.25 14.08
N GLN A 132 -12.20 -7.50 14.06
CA GLN A 132 -11.32 -7.00 15.13
C GLN A 132 -11.14 -5.49 14.99
N PRO A 133 -10.91 -4.78 16.12
CA PRO A 133 -10.64 -3.34 16.05
C PRO A 133 -9.38 -3.03 15.23
N PRO A 134 -9.37 -1.92 14.46
CA PRO A 134 -8.14 -1.40 13.89
C PRO A 134 -7.11 -1.12 14.99
N THR A 135 -5.84 -1.36 14.69
CA THR A 135 -4.73 -1.17 15.63
C THR A 135 -3.75 -0.11 15.16
N ARG A 136 -2.84 0.33 16.04
CA ARG A 136 -1.80 1.31 15.74
C ARG A 136 -2.34 2.58 15.11
N VAL A 137 -3.38 3.17 15.68
CA VAL A 137 -3.93 4.44 15.18
C VAL A 137 -2.88 5.53 15.40
N ASN A 138 -2.25 5.95 14.32
CA ASN A 138 -1.32 7.06 14.27
C ASN A 138 -2.05 8.33 13.85
N VAL A 139 -1.80 9.42 14.55
CA VAL A 139 -2.30 10.76 14.21
C VAL A 139 -1.11 11.69 14.15
N SER A 140 -0.95 12.45 13.08
CA SER A 140 0.11 13.45 12.93
C SER A 140 -0.44 14.76 12.40
N GLY A 141 -0.09 15.86 13.08
CA GLY A 141 -0.38 17.22 12.63
C GLY A 141 0.47 17.62 11.43
N MET A 142 -0.10 18.40 10.53
CA MET A 142 0.59 19.04 9.42
C MET A 142 0.08 20.46 9.25
N ASN A 143 0.94 21.44 9.57
CA ASN A 143 0.70 22.86 9.34
C ASN A 143 1.85 23.42 8.50
N ASN A 144 1.57 23.72 7.25
CA ASN A 144 2.53 24.35 6.36
C ASN A 144 1.90 25.57 5.67
N PRO A 145 2.10 26.76 6.20
CA PRO A 145 1.49 27.98 5.69
C PRO A 145 2.01 28.35 4.29
N GLN A 146 3.18 27.86 3.88
CA GLN A 146 3.76 28.12 2.56
C GLN A 146 2.91 27.51 1.42
N ILE A 147 2.27 26.38 1.69
CA ILE A 147 1.43 25.65 0.73
C ILE A 147 -0.04 25.58 1.15
N GLY A 148 -0.42 26.30 2.22
CA GLY A 148 -1.79 26.38 2.71
C GLY A 148 -2.36 25.08 3.28
N VAL A 149 -1.52 24.20 3.82
CA VAL A 149 -1.94 22.92 4.41
C VAL A 149 -2.09 23.07 5.92
N GLN A 150 -3.26 22.71 6.43
CA GLN A 150 -3.57 22.60 7.86
C GLN A 150 -4.49 21.41 8.07
N GLU A 151 -3.95 20.29 8.58
CA GLU A 151 -4.70 19.03 8.68
C GLU A 151 -4.11 18.09 9.73
N LEU A 152 -4.95 17.19 10.28
CA LEU A 152 -4.51 16.00 11.00
C LEU A 152 -4.61 14.78 10.08
N ARG A 153 -3.52 14.05 9.94
CA ARG A 153 -3.42 12.84 9.13
C ARG A 153 -3.47 11.62 10.03
N LEU A 154 -4.38 10.72 9.72
CA LEU A 154 -4.59 9.48 10.44
C LEU A 154 -4.17 8.30 9.56
N SER A 155 -3.59 7.29 10.18
CA SER A 155 -3.37 5.98 9.59
C SER A 155 -3.51 4.90 10.66
N TRP A 156 -3.86 3.69 10.27
CA TRP A 156 -3.98 2.55 11.19
C TRP A 156 -3.67 1.23 10.48
N VAL A 157 -3.49 0.18 11.27
CA VAL A 157 -3.37 -1.18 10.75
C VAL A 157 -4.77 -1.78 10.67
N PRO A 158 -5.21 -2.21 9.47
CA PRO A 158 -6.50 -2.87 9.29
C PRO A 158 -6.55 -4.23 9.97
N PRO A 159 -7.76 -4.70 10.38
CA PRO A 159 -7.93 -6.11 10.74
C PRO A 159 -7.70 -7.02 9.52
N ASP A 160 -7.17 -8.23 9.76
CA ASP A 160 -7.01 -9.24 8.71
C ASP A 160 -8.32 -10.01 8.54
N ILE A 161 -9.23 -9.45 7.74
CA ILE A 161 -10.53 -10.06 7.41
C ILE A 161 -10.80 -9.97 5.91
N GLY A 162 -11.49 -11.02 5.39
CA GLY A 162 -11.80 -11.13 3.94
C GLY A 162 -13.04 -10.34 3.49
N ASP A 163 -13.76 -9.72 4.41
CA ASP A 163 -15.06 -9.10 4.17
C ASP A 163 -15.17 -7.64 4.67
N LEU A 164 -14.04 -6.98 4.87
CA LEU A 164 -14.01 -5.59 5.26
C LEU A 164 -14.79 -4.72 4.27
N LYS A 165 -15.73 -3.90 4.79
CA LYS A 165 -16.47 -2.93 4.00
C LYS A 165 -15.84 -1.55 4.05
N ASN A 166 -15.71 -0.98 5.24
CA ASN A 166 -15.16 0.36 5.46
C ASN A 166 -14.76 0.58 6.92
N TYR A 167 -14.31 1.78 7.21
CA TYR A 167 -14.03 2.27 8.56
C TYR A 167 -14.93 3.47 8.87
N LEU A 168 -15.35 3.57 10.13
CA LEU A 168 -15.99 4.75 10.68
C LEU A 168 -14.97 5.49 11.53
N VAL A 169 -14.82 6.78 11.30
CA VAL A 169 -13.84 7.64 11.99
C VAL A 169 -14.58 8.56 12.96
N TYR A 170 -14.11 8.58 14.20
CA TYR A 170 -14.67 9.37 15.28
C TYR A 170 -13.62 10.29 15.86
N ARG A 171 -14.04 11.52 16.24
CA ARG A 171 -13.19 12.55 16.82
C ARG A 171 -13.78 13.09 18.12
N GLY A 172 -12.93 13.22 19.14
CA GLY A 172 -13.24 13.86 20.39
C GLY A 172 -12.15 14.84 20.83
N THR A 173 -12.42 15.65 21.84
CA THR A 173 -11.46 16.55 22.48
C THR A 173 -10.93 15.99 23.80
N ASP A 174 -11.43 14.84 24.23
CA ASP A 174 -11.01 14.10 25.41
C ASP A 174 -10.62 12.66 25.03
N SER A 175 -9.58 12.11 25.67
CA SER A 175 -9.07 10.76 25.40
C SER A 175 -10.06 9.63 25.71
N SER A 176 -10.97 9.88 26.66
CA SER A 176 -11.98 8.93 27.13
C SER A 176 -13.28 8.95 26.32
N PHE A 177 -13.43 9.83 25.31
CA PHE A 177 -14.65 9.95 24.54
C PHE A 177 -15.15 8.60 24.01
N THR A 178 -16.48 8.41 23.99
CA THR A 178 -17.12 7.23 23.40
C THR A 178 -17.58 7.54 21.99
N PRO A 179 -17.28 6.70 20.99
CA PRO A 179 -17.81 6.85 19.65
C PRO A 179 -19.35 6.82 19.64
N ASP A 180 -19.96 7.85 19.11
CA ASP A 180 -21.41 7.98 18.93
C ASP A 180 -21.72 8.92 17.73
N ALA A 181 -23.01 9.21 17.49
CA ALA A 181 -23.41 10.06 16.37
C ALA A 181 -22.86 11.49 16.46
N SER A 182 -22.57 12.01 17.65
CA SER A 182 -22.03 13.38 17.85
C SER A 182 -20.52 13.47 17.61
N THR A 183 -19.83 12.36 17.77
CA THR A 183 -18.38 12.25 17.59
C THR A 183 -18.00 11.65 16.22
N PHE A 184 -18.97 11.11 15.46
CA PHE A 184 -18.76 10.62 14.10
C PHE A 184 -18.40 11.77 13.17
N ILE A 185 -17.33 11.61 12.39
CA ILE A 185 -16.90 12.63 11.44
C ILE A 185 -16.96 12.19 10.00
N ASP A 186 -16.62 10.90 9.70
CA ASP A 186 -16.65 10.40 8.33
C ASP A 186 -16.44 8.88 8.27
N SER A 187 -16.50 8.34 7.05
CA SER A 187 -16.15 6.96 6.73
C SER A 187 -15.15 6.87 5.57
N THR A 188 -14.32 5.82 5.56
CA THR A 188 -13.31 5.62 4.51
C THR A 188 -13.13 4.14 4.20
N ASN A 189 -12.81 3.79 2.95
CA ASN A 189 -12.52 2.42 2.52
C ASN A 189 -11.05 2.04 2.65
N ILE A 190 -10.19 3.00 2.97
CA ILE A 190 -8.75 2.79 3.12
C ILE A 190 -8.32 3.09 4.55
N ALA A 191 -7.20 2.52 4.98
CA ALA A 191 -6.67 2.69 6.33
C ALA A 191 -5.96 4.04 6.56
N VAL A 192 -6.50 5.09 5.97
CA VAL A 192 -6.02 6.48 6.07
C VAL A 192 -7.22 7.44 6.08
N TYR A 193 -7.11 8.51 6.87
CA TYR A 193 -8.07 9.62 6.85
C TYR A 193 -7.36 10.95 7.05
N ILE A 194 -7.85 12.02 6.44
CA ILE A 194 -7.31 13.36 6.58
C ILE A 194 -8.41 14.28 7.09
N ASP A 195 -8.23 14.78 8.31
CA ASP A 195 -9.14 15.74 8.93
C ASP A 195 -8.64 17.17 8.71
N ARG A 196 -9.37 17.95 7.92
CA ARG A 196 -9.11 19.37 7.65
C ARG A 196 -9.97 20.32 8.45
N PHE A 197 -10.93 19.79 9.22
CA PHE A 197 -11.84 20.59 10.04
C PHE A 197 -11.38 20.63 11.50
N VAL A 198 -10.13 21.02 11.69
CA VAL A 198 -9.43 21.06 12.99
C VAL A 198 -8.87 22.44 13.26
N GLN A 199 -8.78 22.80 14.55
CA GLN A 199 -8.26 24.08 14.99
C GLN A 199 -6.79 23.96 15.42
N VAL A 200 -5.99 24.99 15.14
CA VAL A 200 -4.60 25.11 15.61
C VAL A 200 -4.59 25.18 17.14
N ASN A 201 -3.61 24.52 17.75
CA ASN A 201 -3.41 24.39 19.19
C ASN A 201 -4.55 23.68 19.95
N GLN A 202 -5.51 23.07 19.25
CA GLN A 202 -6.50 22.18 19.84
C GLN A 202 -6.07 20.74 19.67
N LYS A 203 -5.96 20.00 20.78
CA LYS A 203 -5.69 18.56 20.75
C LYS A 203 -6.95 17.78 20.44
N TYR A 204 -6.85 16.84 19.50
CA TYR A 204 -7.92 15.93 19.12
C TYR A 204 -7.51 14.48 19.33
N TYR A 205 -8.50 13.67 19.66
CA TYR A 205 -8.39 12.23 19.85
C TYR A 205 -9.28 11.54 18.85
N TYR A 206 -8.78 10.46 18.26
CA TYR A 206 -9.50 9.72 17.23
C TYR A 206 -9.62 8.25 17.60
N LYS A 207 -10.78 7.68 17.31
CA LYS A 207 -11.03 6.25 17.35
C LYS A 207 -11.59 5.80 16.03
N VAL A 208 -11.23 4.59 15.60
CA VAL A 208 -11.67 3.99 14.34
C VAL A 208 -12.38 2.69 14.63
N ILE A 209 -13.49 2.46 13.95
CA ILE A 209 -14.30 1.23 13.99
C ILE A 209 -14.28 0.61 12.61
N ALA A 210 -13.94 -0.67 12.49
CA ALA A 210 -14.07 -1.43 11.25
C ALA A 210 -15.49 -1.95 11.08
N VAL A 211 -16.00 -1.95 9.85
CA VAL A 211 -17.31 -2.46 9.47
C VAL A 211 -17.12 -3.54 8.41
N ASP A 212 -17.71 -4.71 8.59
CA ASP A 212 -17.74 -5.77 7.59
C ASP A 212 -18.86 -5.56 6.55
N LYS A 213 -18.86 -6.36 5.50
CA LYS A 213 -19.90 -6.34 4.45
C LYS A 213 -21.27 -6.72 4.98
N GLY A 214 -21.35 -7.54 6.03
CA GLY A 214 -22.58 -7.93 6.71
C GLY A 214 -23.05 -6.91 7.75
N LEU A 215 -22.40 -5.73 7.83
CA LEU A 215 -22.73 -4.58 8.70
C LEU A 215 -22.46 -4.80 10.19
N LYS A 216 -21.73 -5.83 10.58
CA LYS A 216 -21.21 -5.91 11.94
C LYS A 216 -20.04 -4.94 12.10
N THR A 217 -19.94 -4.37 13.29
CA THR A 217 -18.92 -3.39 13.65
C THR A 217 -17.94 -3.97 14.69
N SER A 218 -16.69 -3.61 14.57
CA SER A 218 -15.70 -3.90 15.61
C SER A 218 -15.96 -3.08 16.87
N LEU A 219 -15.30 -3.44 17.95
CA LEU A 219 -15.07 -2.49 19.05
C LEU A 219 -14.23 -1.32 18.53
N PRO A 220 -14.30 -0.13 19.18
CA PRO A 220 -13.43 0.99 18.84
C PRO A 220 -11.96 0.66 19.05
N SER A 221 -11.11 1.18 18.17
CA SER A 221 -9.65 1.14 18.37
C SER A 221 -9.21 1.84 19.66
N LYS A 222 -7.97 1.62 20.06
CA LYS A 222 -7.31 2.54 20.99
C LYS A 222 -7.24 3.93 20.36
N SER A 223 -7.24 4.96 21.22
CA SER A 223 -7.25 6.35 20.77
C SER A 223 -5.86 6.76 20.27
N GLY A 224 -5.77 7.26 19.04
CA GLY A 224 -4.64 8.05 18.56
C GLY A 224 -4.90 9.54 18.78
N SER A 225 -3.86 10.36 18.98
CA SER A 225 -4.06 11.79 19.20
C SER A 225 -2.89 12.64 18.70
N ASP A 226 -3.22 13.85 18.26
CA ASP A 226 -2.27 14.95 18.05
C ASP A 226 -3.02 16.28 18.07
N LEU A 227 -2.26 17.36 17.92
CA LEU A 227 -2.77 18.71 17.66
C LEU A 227 -2.03 19.29 16.47
N ILE A 228 -2.53 20.37 15.91
CA ILE A 228 -1.81 21.20 14.96
C ILE A 228 -1.15 22.32 15.74
N LEU A 229 0.17 22.39 15.73
CA LEU A 229 0.91 23.50 16.32
C LEU A 229 0.82 24.75 15.45
N SER A 230 0.86 25.94 16.08
CA SER A 230 1.05 27.18 15.34
C SER A 230 2.40 27.19 14.64
N SER A 231 2.50 27.93 13.55
CA SER A 231 3.73 28.09 12.78
C SER A 231 4.72 28.97 13.54
N PRO A 232 6.02 28.57 13.63
CA PRO A 232 7.03 29.44 14.25
C PRO A 232 7.22 30.73 13.45
N VAL A 233 7.41 31.81 14.16
CA VAL A 233 7.73 33.11 13.57
C VAL A 233 9.25 33.29 13.56
N LEU A 234 9.84 33.44 12.39
CA LEU A 234 11.27 33.63 12.22
C LEU A 234 11.66 35.08 12.62
N ILE A 235 12.72 35.21 13.41
CA ILE A 235 13.16 36.48 13.94
C ILE A 235 14.45 36.94 13.27
N SER A 236 15.49 36.11 13.23
CA SER A 236 16.81 36.48 12.67
C SER A 236 17.46 35.28 11.96
N PRO A 237 17.99 35.46 10.75
CA PRO A 237 17.89 36.67 9.93
C PRO A 237 16.46 36.91 9.46
N ALA A 238 16.06 38.18 9.35
CA ALA A 238 14.78 38.53 8.75
C ALA A 238 14.81 38.26 7.24
N ASN A 239 13.61 38.22 6.63
CA ASN A 239 13.51 37.92 5.21
C ASN A 239 14.27 38.95 4.34
N ASN A 240 15.06 38.47 3.38
CA ASN A 240 15.85 39.27 2.47
C ASN A 240 16.85 40.25 3.16
N THR A 241 17.48 39.76 4.24
CA THR A 241 18.47 40.53 4.98
C THR A 241 19.84 39.87 4.99
N ARG A 242 20.84 40.65 5.43
CA ARG A 242 22.20 40.15 5.64
C ARG A 242 22.25 39.21 6.83
N PHE A 243 22.91 38.08 6.70
CA PHE A 243 23.21 37.16 7.79
C PHE A 243 24.50 37.62 8.53
N GLY A 244 24.34 38.18 9.70
CA GLY A 244 25.43 38.75 10.50
C GLY A 244 26.41 37.72 11.05
N ASN A 245 27.38 38.21 11.79
CA ASN A 245 28.33 37.39 12.55
C ASN A 245 28.21 37.72 14.05
N PRO A 246 27.96 36.74 14.96
CA PRO A 246 27.85 35.29 14.72
C PRO A 246 26.60 34.95 13.92
N LYS A 247 26.67 33.86 13.16
CA LYS A 247 25.58 33.36 12.30
C LYS A 247 24.52 32.62 13.12
N ILE A 248 23.69 33.36 13.88
CA ILE A 248 22.63 32.79 14.72
C ILE A 248 21.28 32.87 14.03
N LEU A 249 20.62 31.72 13.88
CA LEU A 249 19.24 31.59 13.44
C LEU A 249 18.34 31.57 14.65
N LYS A 250 17.32 32.48 14.69
CA LYS A 250 16.44 32.67 15.85
C LYS A 250 14.97 32.78 15.45
N TRP A 251 14.09 32.21 16.25
CA TRP A 251 12.63 32.18 16.03
C TRP A 251 11.88 32.33 17.37
N ALA A 252 10.59 32.61 17.27
CA ALA A 252 9.71 32.65 18.44
C ALA A 252 9.32 31.21 18.85
N GLY A 253 9.31 30.94 20.15
CA GLY A 253 8.86 29.68 20.70
C GLY A 253 7.39 29.42 20.39
N VAL A 254 7.04 28.16 20.14
CA VAL A 254 5.68 27.68 19.90
C VAL A 254 5.18 26.94 21.12
N THR A 255 3.98 27.24 21.57
CA THR A 255 3.31 26.52 22.67
C THR A 255 3.15 25.05 22.35
N ASP A 256 3.37 24.17 23.31
CA ASP A 256 3.32 22.71 23.18
C ASP A 256 4.36 22.10 22.19
N ALA A 257 5.32 22.88 21.72
CA ALA A 257 6.45 22.35 20.97
C ALA A 257 7.37 21.51 21.88
N ILE A 258 7.72 20.34 21.43
CA ILE A 258 8.68 19.44 22.10
C ILE A 258 10.10 19.68 21.60
N ASP A 259 10.26 19.76 20.30
CA ASP A 259 11.54 20.00 19.62
C ASP A 259 11.33 20.86 18.37
N TYR A 260 12.43 21.47 17.93
CA TYR A 260 12.55 22.22 16.69
C TYR A 260 13.62 21.58 15.81
N GLU A 261 13.52 21.77 14.51
CA GLU A 261 14.58 21.46 13.56
C GLU A 261 14.70 22.62 12.55
N VAL A 262 15.90 23.16 12.43
CA VAL A 262 16.18 24.30 11.57
C VAL A 262 16.86 23.81 10.30
N PHE A 263 16.43 24.34 9.18
CA PHE A 263 16.96 24.00 7.87
C PHE A 263 17.50 25.24 7.17
N VAL A 264 18.61 25.06 6.47
CA VAL A 264 19.16 26.03 5.52
C VAL A 264 19.32 25.34 4.18
N GLY A 265 18.86 25.97 3.10
CA GLY A 265 18.90 25.41 1.74
C GLY A 265 19.21 26.46 0.68
N ASN A 266 19.43 25.98 -0.55
CA ASN A 266 19.60 26.82 -1.73
C ASN A 266 18.26 27.25 -2.37
N GLY A 267 17.15 26.68 -1.91
CA GLY A 267 15.80 27.01 -2.32
C GLY A 267 14.78 26.79 -1.19
N PRO A 268 13.56 27.34 -1.31
CA PRO A 268 12.50 27.16 -0.34
C PRO A 268 12.13 25.69 -0.19
N PHE A 269 12.22 25.11 1.00
CA PHE A 269 11.96 23.69 1.30
C PHE A 269 12.71 22.69 0.41
N SER A 270 13.81 23.12 -0.21
CA SER A 270 14.57 22.31 -1.17
C SER A 270 16.06 22.52 -1.01
N ASP A 271 16.86 21.63 -1.61
CA ASP A 271 18.33 21.70 -1.61
C ASP A 271 18.91 22.02 -0.23
N VAL A 272 18.49 21.28 0.79
CA VAL A 272 18.96 21.45 2.17
C VAL A 272 20.46 21.21 2.22
N ILE A 273 21.20 22.24 2.60
CA ILE A 273 22.66 22.20 2.78
C ILE A 273 23.07 22.01 4.24
N TRP A 274 22.16 22.26 5.17
CA TRP A 274 22.38 22.07 6.58
C TRP A 274 21.06 21.93 7.34
N SER A 275 21.06 21.07 8.39
CA SER A 275 20.01 20.95 9.39
C SER A 275 20.65 20.93 10.78
N SER A 276 19.96 21.52 11.75
CA SER A 276 20.39 21.48 13.15
C SER A 276 20.20 20.11 13.80
N GLY A 277 19.42 19.20 13.17
CA GLY A 277 18.78 18.12 13.90
C GLY A 277 17.76 18.65 14.92
N LYS A 278 17.19 17.76 15.74
CA LYS A 278 16.22 18.13 16.78
C LYS A 278 16.90 18.86 17.93
N ILE A 279 16.38 20.03 18.27
CA ILE A 279 16.85 20.89 19.37
C ILE A 279 15.68 21.47 20.17
N LYS A 280 15.90 21.83 21.42
CA LYS A 280 14.87 22.42 22.31
C LYS A 280 14.90 23.95 22.36
N GLN A 281 16.05 24.52 22.02
CA GLN A 281 16.28 25.97 22.02
C GLN A 281 15.51 26.64 20.86
N THR A 282 15.28 27.94 20.98
CA THR A 282 14.66 28.79 19.96
C THR A 282 15.68 29.62 19.17
N GLU A 283 16.95 29.28 19.31
CA GLU A 283 18.05 29.81 18.52
C GLU A 283 19.16 28.77 18.33
N VAL A 284 19.89 28.86 17.24
CA VAL A 284 21.00 27.96 16.93
C VAL A 284 22.07 28.66 16.11
N LEU A 285 23.34 28.39 16.41
CA LEU A 285 24.46 28.80 15.59
C LEU A 285 24.53 27.92 14.33
N TYR A 286 24.56 28.55 13.15
CA TYR A 286 24.82 27.82 11.91
C TYR A 286 26.22 27.21 11.93
N SER A 287 26.31 25.91 11.81
CA SER A 287 27.55 25.12 11.84
C SER A 287 27.78 24.30 10.56
N GLY A 288 27.08 24.64 9.49
CA GLY A 288 27.23 23.97 8.20
C GLY A 288 28.47 24.43 7.42
N THR A 289 28.53 24.04 6.16
CA THR A 289 29.59 24.46 5.24
C THR A 289 29.62 25.99 5.09
N ALA A 290 30.80 26.55 4.77
CA ALA A 290 30.95 27.98 4.54
C ALA A 290 29.99 28.47 3.47
N LEU A 291 29.22 29.50 3.81
CA LEU A 291 28.28 30.12 2.89
C LEU A 291 29.03 31.05 1.94
N GLN A 292 28.68 31.01 0.65
CA GLN A 292 29.31 31.84 -0.37
C GLN A 292 28.79 33.28 -0.33
N THR A 293 29.71 34.24 -0.49
CA THR A 293 29.41 35.65 -0.60
C THR A 293 28.47 35.92 -1.80
N SER A 294 27.55 36.86 -1.62
CA SER A 294 26.58 37.32 -2.64
C SER A 294 25.58 36.23 -3.12
N LYS A 295 25.56 35.05 -2.50
CA LYS A 295 24.57 34.02 -2.77
C LYS A 295 23.39 34.15 -1.79
N VAL A 296 22.16 33.94 -2.31
CA VAL A 296 20.94 33.91 -1.51
C VAL A 296 20.73 32.50 -1.01
N TYR A 297 20.42 32.38 0.27
CA TYR A 297 20.06 31.15 0.95
C TYR A 297 18.68 31.31 1.57
N TYR A 298 18.04 30.17 1.83
CA TYR A 298 16.71 30.11 2.43
C TYR A 298 16.78 29.33 3.73
N TRP A 299 15.97 29.74 4.72
CA TRP A 299 15.88 29.01 5.96
C TRP A 299 14.46 28.94 6.48
N TRP A 300 14.18 27.88 7.20
CA TRP A 300 12.88 27.62 7.83
C TRP A 300 13.06 26.74 9.06
N VAL A 301 12.00 26.66 9.88
CA VAL A 301 11.96 25.89 11.12
C VAL A 301 10.80 24.90 11.03
N GLY A 302 11.08 23.62 11.31
CA GLY A 302 10.11 22.59 11.62
C GLY A 302 9.92 22.44 13.12
N VAL A 303 8.69 22.16 13.56
CA VAL A 303 8.31 21.99 14.96
C VAL A 303 7.70 20.63 15.18
N TYR A 304 8.01 19.98 16.28
CA TYR A 304 7.49 18.69 16.69
C TYR A 304 6.55 18.81 17.88
N SER A 305 5.36 18.22 17.81
CA SER A 305 4.38 18.12 18.91
C SER A 305 4.66 16.95 19.86
N LYS A 306 5.52 16.02 19.43
CA LYS A 306 5.91 14.81 20.18
C LYS A 306 7.28 14.33 19.72
N ASP A 307 7.94 13.57 20.56
CA ASP A 307 9.22 12.92 20.22
C ASP A 307 9.04 11.72 19.31
N LYS A 308 8.08 10.87 19.65
CA LYS A 308 7.73 9.64 18.95
C LYS A 308 6.26 9.29 19.13
N VAL A 309 5.76 8.45 18.25
CA VAL A 309 4.44 7.83 18.38
C VAL A 309 4.63 6.47 19.02
N ARG A 310 3.87 6.19 20.09
CA ARG A 310 3.85 4.89 20.77
C ARG A 310 2.51 4.22 20.53
N PHE A 311 2.58 2.93 20.22
CA PHE A 311 1.40 2.10 19.96
C PHE A 311 1.12 1.17 21.15
N GLU A 312 -0.08 0.61 21.15
CA GLU A 312 -0.57 -0.30 22.20
C GLU A 312 0.21 -1.61 22.31
N ASP A 313 0.89 -2.03 21.25
CA ASP A 313 1.75 -3.22 21.22
C ASP A 313 3.19 -2.95 21.71
N GLY A 314 3.45 -1.74 22.18
CA GLY A 314 4.76 -1.28 22.64
C GLY A 314 5.72 -0.84 21.55
N SER A 315 5.33 -0.96 20.27
CA SER A 315 6.14 -0.44 19.17
C SER A 315 6.10 1.07 19.10
N GLU A 316 7.16 1.67 18.53
CA GLU A 316 7.33 3.11 18.41
C GLU A 316 7.79 3.47 16.99
N ILE A 317 7.38 4.65 16.51
CA ILE A 317 7.92 5.28 15.30
C ILE A 317 8.35 6.71 15.60
N PRO A 318 9.35 7.27 14.90
CA PRO A 318 9.72 8.67 15.01
C PRO A 318 8.53 9.59 14.70
N ALA A 319 8.38 10.67 15.47
CA ALA A 319 7.42 11.70 15.13
C ALA A 319 7.88 12.47 13.88
N GLN A 320 6.91 12.91 13.10
CA GLN A 320 7.14 13.78 11.94
C GLN A 320 7.05 15.26 12.39
N ILE A 321 7.58 16.17 11.56
CA ILE A 321 7.40 17.60 11.76
C ILE A 321 5.90 17.91 11.67
N ASN A 322 5.40 18.57 12.71
CA ASN A 322 4.00 18.95 12.89
C ASN A 322 3.67 20.28 12.22
N SER A 323 4.55 21.27 12.35
CA SER A 323 4.34 22.59 11.81
C SER A 323 5.63 23.18 11.23
N TYR A 324 5.48 23.98 10.17
CA TYR A 324 6.58 24.71 9.55
C TYR A 324 6.38 26.21 9.66
N SER A 325 7.49 26.95 9.72
CA SER A 325 7.48 28.40 9.51
C SER A 325 7.22 28.75 8.05
N LEU A 326 6.92 29.99 7.77
CA LEU A 326 7.23 30.58 6.46
C LEU A 326 8.74 30.51 6.22
N VAL A 327 9.14 30.61 4.96
CA VAL A 327 10.55 30.60 4.56
C VAL A 327 11.06 32.03 4.52
N ASN A 328 12.19 32.31 5.16
CA ASN A 328 12.94 33.54 4.98
C ASN A 328 14.17 33.30 4.09
N SER A 329 14.56 34.30 3.36
CA SER A 329 15.82 34.35 2.61
C SER A 329 16.84 35.26 3.32
N PHE A 330 18.11 34.96 3.11
CA PHE A 330 19.23 35.81 3.56
C PHE A 330 20.41 35.71 2.59
N PHE A 331 21.35 36.66 2.70
CA PHE A 331 22.59 36.64 1.97
C PHE A 331 23.79 36.88 2.86
N VAL A 332 24.97 36.48 2.42
CA VAL A 332 26.25 36.63 3.13
C VAL A 332 27.15 37.57 2.31
N GLU A 333 27.77 38.54 2.95
CA GLU A 333 28.77 39.42 2.42
C GLU A 333 30.20 38.93 2.68
#